data_262c63c55898379eceac668936ca7b2a
#
_entry.id   262c63c55898379eceac668936ca7b2a
#
_cell.length_a   1.000
_cell.length_b   1.000
_cell.length_c   1.000
_cell.angle_alpha   90.00
_cell.angle_beta   90.00
_cell.angle_gamma   90.00
#
_symmetry.space_group_name_H-M   'P 1'
#
loop_
_entity.id
_entity.type
_entity.pdbx_description
1 polymer ?
#
loop_
_entity_poly.entity_id
_entity_poly.type
_entity_poly.pdbx_seq_one_letter_code
_entity_poly.pdbx_strand_id
1 'polypeptide(L)'
;YYQLVHVRTRMAKKLGYENYIELGYYRMMRFDYNKNDVENYRKQVLEDVVPLDNELYARQQKRLGYDTLHAWDEKFEFTSGNPAPKYSREELVKRALKMYQELDPKTGEFFEFMTERELLDLDSKPGKAAGGYCTFIPNYQSPFIFANFNQTSHDAEVLTHEAGHAFQVYSSKDIFPIDCVWPTYESCEIHSMSMEFFIYPWMKSFFEEDVNKYYFNHLSGAVKFLPYGVLVDHFQHEVYEKPEMSCEERLATWRKLEKQYLPH
;
A
#
# COMPACT_ATOMS: atom_id res chain seq x y z
N TYR A 1 -7.90 -17.08 -11.41
CA TYR A 1 -7.93 -15.79 -12.12
C TYR A 1 -8.77 -15.87 -13.41
N TYR A 2 -8.55 -16.86 -14.29
CA TYR A 2 -9.28 -17.06 -15.55
C TYR A 2 -10.81 -17.11 -15.33
N GLN A 3 -11.28 -17.96 -14.44
CA GLN A 3 -12.72 -18.08 -14.12
C GLN A 3 -13.29 -16.75 -13.60
N LEU A 4 -12.53 -15.99 -12.81
CA LEU A 4 -12.96 -14.69 -12.30
C LEU A 4 -13.19 -13.68 -13.43
N VAL A 5 -12.28 -13.61 -14.42
CA VAL A 5 -12.43 -12.75 -15.59
C VAL A 5 -13.72 -13.06 -16.35
N HIS A 6 -13.98 -14.35 -16.62
CA HIS A 6 -15.20 -14.77 -17.33
C HIS A 6 -16.48 -14.49 -16.52
N VAL A 7 -16.46 -14.70 -15.21
CA VAL A 7 -17.64 -14.39 -14.36
C VAL A 7 -17.93 -12.90 -14.39
N ARG A 8 -16.91 -12.05 -14.20
CA ARG A 8 -17.04 -10.59 -14.23
C ARG A 8 -17.50 -10.08 -15.59
N THR A 9 -16.96 -10.63 -16.69
CA THR A 9 -17.41 -10.31 -18.05
C THR A 9 -18.89 -10.66 -18.26
N ARG A 10 -19.34 -11.84 -17.80
CA ARG A 10 -20.75 -12.21 -17.87
C ARG A 10 -21.65 -11.28 -17.02
N MET A 11 -21.18 -10.87 -15.85
CA MET A 11 -21.91 -9.91 -15.01
C MET A 11 -22.08 -8.58 -15.73
N ALA A 12 -21.01 -8.06 -16.32
CA ALA A 12 -21.04 -6.80 -17.08
C ALA A 12 -22.03 -6.87 -18.25
N LYS A 13 -21.94 -7.91 -19.06
CA LYS A 13 -22.86 -8.13 -20.20
C LYS A 13 -24.33 -8.25 -19.78
N LYS A 14 -24.62 -8.92 -18.65
CA LYS A 14 -25.99 -9.02 -18.12
C LYS A 14 -26.56 -7.67 -17.67
N LEU A 15 -25.70 -6.73 -17.30
CA LEU A 15 -26.07 -5.38 -16.90
C LEU A 15 -26.00 -4.37 -18.05
N GLY A 16 -25.74 -4.84 -19.30
CA GLY A 16 -25.72 -3.98 -20.48
C GLY A 16 -24.39 -3.30 -20.80
N TYR A 17 -23.31 -3.64 -20.07
CA TYR A 17 -21.98 -3.12 -20.36
C TYR A 17 -21.26 -3.96 -21.44
N GLU A 18 -20.43 -3.30 -22.23
CA GLU A 18 -19.61 -3.95 -23.27
C GLU A 18 -18.59 -4.94 -22.65
N ASN A 19 -17.93 -4.53 -21.59
CA ASN A 19 -16.97 -5.32 -20.83
C ASN A 19 -17.01 -4.97 -19.34
N TYR A 20 -16.11 -5.56 -18.53
CA TYR A 20 -16.12 -5.34 -17.09
C TYR A 20 -15.48 -4.02 -16.63
N ILE A 21 -14.78 -3.29 -17.49
CA ILE A 21 -13.99 -2.11 -17.07
C ILE A 21 -14.90 -1.08 -16.40
N GLU A 22 -15.95 -0.61 -17.09
CA GLU A 22 -16.85 0.40 -16.54
C GLU A 22 -17.58 -0.08 -15.28
N LEU A 23 -18.12 -1.29 -15.30
CA LEU A 23 -18.72 -1.89 -14.10
C LEU A 23 -17.72 -2.04 -12.96
N GLY A 24 -16.46 -2.35 -13.27
CA GLY A 24 -15.36 -2.41 -12.32
C GLY A 24 -15.10 -1.07 -11.65
N TYR A 25 -15.12 0.02 -12.41
CA TYR A 25 -15.00 1.38 -11.87
C TYR A 25 -16.12 1.70 -10.89
N TYR A 26 -17.38 1.46 -11.25
CA TYR A 26 -18.51 1.66 -10.33
C TYR A 26 -18.39 0.81 -9.06
N ARG A 27 -17.95 -0.44 -9.17
CA ARG A 27 -17.74 -1.32 -8.01
C ARG A 27 -16.59 -0.88 -7.10
N MET A 28 -15.64 -0.14 -7.64
CA MET A 28 -14.55 0.50 -6.88
C MET A 28 -14.88 1.92 -6.43
N MET A 29 -16.16 2.34 -6.57
CA MET A 29 -16.63 3.68 -6.21
C MET A 29 -15.88 4.81 -6.92
N ARG A 30 -15.43 4.57 -8.15
CA ARG A 30 -14.78 5.54 -9.02
C ARG A 30 -15.85 6.28 -9.83
N PHE A 31 -16.40 7.35 -9.27
CA PHE A 31 -17.53 8.08 -9.85
C PHE A 31 -17.13 9.38 -10.54
N ASP A 32 -15.98 9.94 -10.17
CA ASP A 32 -15.55 11.28 -10.58
C ASP A 32 -14.58 11.28 -11.78
N TYR A 33 -14.15 10.11 -12.22
CA TYR A 33 -13.23 9.93 -13.33
C TYR A 33 -13.47 8.58 -14.04
N ASN A 34 -12.91 8.42 -15.22
CA ASN A 34 -13.13 7.27 -16.10
C ASN A 34 -11.81 6.65 -16.58
N LYS A 35 -11.91 5.62 -17.42
CA LYS A 35 -10.75 4.89 -17.93
C LYS A 35 -9.75 5.75 -18.72
N ASN A 36 -10.22 6.82 -19.38
CA ASN A 36 -9.35 7.68 -20.15
C ASN A 36 -8.51 8.59 -19.24
N ASP A 37 -9.07 9.03 -18.12
CA ASP A 37 -8.33 9.78 -17.10
C ASP A 37 -7.22 8.91 -16.49
N VAL A 38 -7.53 7.65 -16.23
CA VAL A 38 -6.55 6.67 -15.71
C VAL A 38 -5.50 6.33 -16.77
N GLU A 39 -5.87 6.23 -18.04
CA GLU A 39 -4.91 6.04 -19.14
C GLU A 39 -3.92 7.22 -19.21
N ASN A 40 -4.40 8.44 -19.09
CA ASN A 40 -3.55 9.63 -19.02
C ASN A 40 -2.61 9.59 -17.82
N TYR A 41 -3.09 9.17 -16.65
CA TYR A 41 -2.26 9.00 -15.46
C TYR A 41 -1.16 7.95 -15.69
N ARG A 42 -1.51 6.78 -16.25
CA ARG A 42 -0.51 5.75 -16.59
C ARG A 42 0.56 6.26 -17.55
N LYS A 43 0.15 7.10 -18.53
CA LYS A 43 1.09 7.70 -19.47
C LYS A 43 2.06 8.66 -18.76
N GLN A 44 1.57 9.51 -17.87
CA GLN A 44 2.43 10.39 -17.07
C GLN A 44 3.41 9.61 -16.18
N VAL A 45 2.95 8.54 -15.52
CA VAL A 45 3.86 7.67 -14.75
C VAL A 45 4.94 7.06 -15.65
N LEU A 46 4.56 6.61 -16.85
CA LEU A 46 5.52 6.06 -17.82
C LEU A 46 6.57 7.08 -18.27
N GLU A 47 6.13 8.32 -18.55
CA GLU A 47 7.00 9.38 -19.08
C GLU A 47 7.88 10.02 -18.00
N ASP A 48 7.35 10.20 -16.79
CA ASP A 48 7.98 11.03 -15.75
C ASP A 48 8.55 10.19 -14.59
N VAL A 49 7.90 9.08 -14.20
CA VAL A 49 8.26 8.31 -13.00
C VAL A 49 9.14 7.12 -13.33
N VAL A 50 8.88 6.39 -14.43
CA VAL A 50 9.69 5.23 -14.82
C VAL A 50 11.17 5.57 -15.03
N PRO A 51 11.56 6.71 -15.63
CA PRO A 51 12.97 7.10 -15.71
C PRO A 51 13.63 7.30 -14.33
N LEU A 52 12.89 7.88 -13.37
CA LEU A 52 13.36 8.08 -12.01
C LEU A 52 13.51 6.74 -11.27
N ASP A 53 12.55 5.84 -11.44
CA ASP A 53 12.58 4.49 -10.87
C ASP A 53 13.82 3.72 -11.36
N ASN A 54 14.09 3.73 -12.67
CA ASN A 54 15.29 3.14 -13.24
C ASN A 54 16.59 3.72 -12.67
N GLU A 55 16.62 5.04 -12.43
CA GLU A 55 17.78 5.67 -11.81
C GLU A 55 17.97 5.20 -10.37
N LEU A 56 16.88 5.03 -9.61
CA LEU A 56 16.93 4.50 -8.24
C LEU A 56 17.51 3.08 -8.20
N TYR A 57 17.08 2.19 -9.11
CA TYR A 57 17.63 0.83 -9.22
C TYR A 57 19.10 0.84 -9.69
N ALA A 58 19.47 1.67 -10.64
CA ALA A 58 20.87 1.80 -11.06
C ALA A 58 21.77 2.29 -9.91
N ARG A 59 21.29 3.24 -9.09
CA ARG A 59 21.98 3.70 -7.87
C ARG A 59 22.07 2.59 -6.82
N GLN A 60 21.05 1.77 -6.67
CA GLN A 60 21.05 0.61 -5.78
C GLN A 60 22.07 -0.42 -6.23
N GLN A 61 22.07 -0.80 -7.49
CA GLN A 61 23.05 -1.71 -8.08
C GLN A 61 24.50 -1.24 -7.82
N LYS A 62 24.76 0.03 -8.09
CA LYS A 62 26.08 0.64 -7.82
C LYS A 62 26.46 0.64 -6.35
N ARG A 63 25.51 0.95 -5.47
CA ARG A 63 25.72 0.99 -4.00
C ARG A 63 26.03 -0.41 -3.45
N LEU A 64 25.40 -1.44 -4.01
CA LEU A 64 25.63 -2.84 -3.63
C LEU A 64 26.91 -3.44 -4.25
N GLY A 65 27.44 -2.82 -5.30
CA GLY A 65 28.60 -3.34 -6.04
C GLY A 65 28.27 -4.56 -6.89
N TYR A 66 27.03 -4.67 -7.36
CA TYR A 66 26.58 -5.80 -8.17
C TYR A 66 26.79 -5.53 -9.67
N ASP A 67 27.22 -6.52 -10.42
CA ASP A 67 27.30 -6.46 -11.88
C ASP A 67 25.90 -6.44 -12.51
N THR A 68 24.94 -7.13 -11.89
CA THR A 68 23.52 -7.18 -12.28
C THR A 68 22.67 -7.18 -11.02
N LEU A 69 21.63 -6.36 -10.99
CA LEU A 69 20.59 -6.40 -9.98
C LEU A 69 19.46 -7.32 -10.50
N HIS A 70 19.18 -8.38 -9.76
CA HIS A 70 18.09 -9.30 -10.07
C HIS A 70 16.86 -8.99 -9.25
N ALA A 71 15.67 -9.44 -9.68
CA ALA A 71 14.41 -9.23 -8.98
C ALA A 71 14.43 -9.66 -7.51
N TRP A 72 15.20 -10.67 -7.14
CA TRP A 72 15.37 -11.09 -5.74
C TRP A 72 16.31 -10.20 -4.91
N ASP A 73 17.08 -9.32 -5.57
CA ASP A 73 17.99 -8.36 -4.91
C ASP A 73 17.31 -7.02 -4.62
N GLU A 74 16.18 -6.72 -5.27
CA GLU A 74 15.50 -5.42 -5.21
C GLU A 74 15.17 -4.95 -3.79
N LYS A 75 14.91 -5.88 -2.89
CA LYS A 75 14.60 -5.57 -1.48
C LYS A 75 15.84 -5.36 -0.61
N PHE A 76 17.04 -5.64 -1.12
CA PHE A 76 18.30 -5.43 -0.40
C PHE A 76 18.93 -4.10 -0.82
N GLU A 77 18.84 -3.10 0.04
CA GLU A 77 19.20 -1.72 -0.32
C GLU A 77 20.62 -1.31 0.13
N PHE A 78 21.14 -1.88 1.20
CA PHE A 78 22.42 -1.48 1.81
C PHE A 78 23.26 -2.69 2.18
N THR A 79 24.56 -2.65 1.82
CA THR A 79 25.54 -3.70 2.20
C THR A 79 25.71 -3.86 3.70
N SER A 80 25.47 -2.78 4.47
CA SER A 80 25.47 -2.82 5.94
C SER A 80 24.16 -3.32 6.56
N GLY A 81 23.22 -3.80 5.74
CA GLY A 81 21.87 -4.20 6.12
C GLY A 81 20.85 -3.07 5.97
N ASN A 82 19.61 -3.45 5.66
CA ASN A 82 18.49 -2.53 5.61
C ASN A 82 18.15 -2.00 7.01
N PRO A 83 17.52 -0.82 7.12
CA PRO A 83 17.08 -0.32 8.42
C PRO A 83 16.05 -1.28 9.04
N ALA A 84 16.17 -1.49 10.33
CA ALA A 84 15.23 -2.28 11.10
C ALA A 84 14.99 -1.61 12.45
N PRO A 85 13.77 -1.68 13.00
CA PRO A 85 13.52 -1.15 14.34
C PRO A 85 14.34 -1.94 15.37
N LYS A 86 14.85 -1.22 16.37
CA LYS A 86 15.79 -1.77 17.37
C LYS A 86 15.10 -2.34 18.62
N TYR A 87 13.77 -2.43 18.62
CA TYR A 87 12.98 -2.61 19.83
C TYR A 87 11.98 -3.75 19.69
N SER A 88 11.54 -4.30 20.83
CA SER A 88 10.43 -5.26 20.86
C SER A 88 9.12 -4.60 20.39
N ARG A 89 8.12 -5.41 20.02
CA ARG A 89 6.80 -4.94 19.65
C ARG A 89 6.19 -4.03 20.73
N GLU A 90 6.29 -4.43 22.00
CA GLU A 90 5.74 -3.67 23.14
C GLU A 90 6.38 -2.28 23.24
N GLU A 91 7.68 -2.21 23.03
CA GLU A 91 8.41 -0.95 23.06
C GLU A 91 8.10 -0.10 21.82
N LEU A 92 7.92 -0.70 20.65
CA LEU A 92 7.47 0.02 19.44
C LEU A 92 6.09 0.65 19.64
N VAL A 93 5.14 -0.08 20.23
CA VAL A 93 3.81 0.45 20.54
C VAL A 93 3.87 1.61 21.53
N LYS A 94 4.70 1.50 22.58
CA LYS A 94 4.90 2.61 23.54
C LYS A 94 5.49 3.86 22.88
N ARG A 95 6.46 3.68 21.97
CA ARG A 95 7.06 4.78 21.22
C ARG A 95 6.05 5.41 20.25
N ALA A 96 5.22 4.59 19.62
CA ALA A 96 4.13 5.06 18.78
C ALA A 96 3.10 5.85 19.59
N LEU A 97 2.70 5.38 20.78
CA LEU A 97 1.80 6.12 21.65
C LEU A 97 2.36 7.51 21.98
N LYS A 98 3.62 7.59 22.42
CA LYS A 98 4.29 8.87 22.70
C LYS A 98 4.32 9.76 21.47
N MET A 99 4.67 9.21 20.31
CA MET A 99 4.71 9.92 19.04
C MET A 99 3.35 10.53 18.68
N TYR A 100 2.27 9.76 18.77
CA TYR A 100 0.92 10.24 18.50
C TYR A 100 0.41 11.27 19.51
N GLN A 101 0.81 11.17 20.78
CA GLN A 101 0.53 12.19 21.80
C GLN A 101 1.27 13.51 21.52
N GLU A 102 2.48 13.45 20.99
CA GLU A 102 3.27 14.63 20.62
C GLU A 102 2.86 15.23 19.27
N LEU A 103 2.28 14.42 18.35
CA LEU A 103 1.82 14.87 17.04
C LEU A 103 0.62 15.80 17.14
N ASP A 104 -0.45 15.34 17.80
CA ASP A 104 -1.67 16.13 18.04
C ASP A 104 -2.49 15.50 19.18
N PRO A 105 -3.21 16.28 20.00
CA PRO A 105 -4.04 15.73 21.09
C PRO A 105 -5.05 14.68 20.63
N LYS A 106 -5.65 14.83 19.43
CA LYS A 106 -6.63 13.86 18.92
C LYS A 106 -5.96 12.55 18.48
N THR A 107 -4.79 12.59 17.89
CA THR A 107 -4.04 11.38 17.55
C THR A 107 -3.54 10.67 18.79
N GLY A 108 -3.18 11.42 19.84
CA GLY A 108 -2.84 10.86 21.15
C GLY A 108 -3.99 10.13 21.79
N GLU A 109 -5.17 10.79 21.93
CA GLU A 109 -6.40 10.20 22.46
C GLU A 109 -6.79 8.92 21.67
N PHE A 110 -6.74 9.01 20.35
CA PHE A 110 -7.06 7.86 19.50
C PHE A 110 -6.13 6.68 19.75
N PHE A 111 -4.81 6.90 19.76
CA PHE A 111 -3.87 5.79 19.89
C PHE A 111 -3.84 5.21 21.31
N GLU A 112 -4.11 6.02 22.34
CA GLU A 112 -4.37 5.58 23.72
C GLU A 112 -5.60 4.67 23.78
N PHE A 113 -6.72 5.06 23.15
CA PHE A 113 -7.92 4.24 22.99
C PHE A 113 -7.61 2.89 22.36
N MET A 114 -6.76 2.85 21.30
CA MET A 114 -6.37 1.61 20.64
C MET A 114 -5.55 0.69 21.55
N THR A 115 -4.63 1.25 22.30
CA THR A 115 -3.72 0.49 23.17
C THR A 115 -4.40 -0.01 24.43
N GLU A 116 -5.20 0.83 25.10
CA GLU A 116 -5.92 0.45 26.31
C GLU A 116 -6.97 -0.64 26.09
N ARG A 117 -7.55 -0.69 24.90
CA ARG A 117 -8.57 -1.68 24.52
C ARG A 117 -8.00 -2.89 23.77
N GLU A 118 -6.68 -3.01 23.68
CA GLU A 118 -6.02 -4.12 23.01
C GLU A 118 -6.48 -4.34 21.55
N LEU A 119 -6.69 -3.25 20.81
CA LEU A 119 -7.21 -3.27 19.43
C LEU A 119 -6.10 -3.45 18.36
N LEU A 120 -4.96 -4.02 18.75
CA LEU A 120 -3.77 -4.22 17.94
C LEU A 120 -3.33 -5.69 18.01
N ASP A 121 -3.57 -6.51 16.97
CA ASP A 121 -2.99 -7.85 16.85
C ASP A 121 -1.80 -7.82 15.88
N LEU A 122 -0.61 -7.54 16.41
CA LEU A 122 0.59 -7.26 15.64
C LEU A 122 1.52 -8.46 15.44
N ASP A 123 1.46 -9.48 16.31
CA ASP A 123 2.39 -10.59 16.27
C ASP A 123 2.12 -11.55 15.12
N SER A 124 3.18 -11.99 14.45
CA SER A 124 3.13 -13.13 13.54
C SER A 124 3.03 -14.44 14.36
N LYS A 125 2.07 -15.31 13.99
CA LYS A 125 1.79 -16.56 14.70
C LYS A 125 1.54 -17.70 13.72
N PRO A 126 1.89 -18.96 14.05
CA PRO A 126 1.52 -20.10 13.22
C PRO A 126 0.00 -20.15 12.98
N GLY A 127 -0.41 -20.31 11.72
CA GLY A 127 -1.82 -20.35 11.31
C GLY A 127 -2.51 -19.01 11.18
N LYS A 128 -1.85 -17.88 11.50
CA LYS A 128 -2.35 -16.54 11.27
C LYS A 128 -2.26 -16.20 9.77
N ALA A 129 -3.30 -15.56 9.22
CA ALA A 129 -3.29 -15.10 7.83
C ALA A 129 -2.16 -14.07 7.61
N ALA A 130 -1.53 -14.09 6.43
CA ALA A 130 -0.52 -13.12 6.07
C ALA A 130 -1.15 -11.74 5.75
N GLY A 131 -0.33 -10.70 5.78
CA GLY A 131 -0.70 -9.32 5.46
C GLY A 131 -0.98 -8.48 6.70
N GLY A 132 -1.38 -7.23 6.45
CA GLY A 132 -1.83 -6.26 7.44
C GLY A 132 -3.10 -5.58 6.92
N TYR A 133 -3.96 -5.14 7.81
CA TYR A 133 -5.14 -4.34 7.48
C TYR A 133 -5.70 -3.65 8.72
N CYS A 134 -6.38 -2.53 8.51
CA CYS A 134 -7.29 -1.96 9.48
C CYS A 134 -8.74 -2.32 9.11
N THR A 135 -9.56 -2.60 10.11
CA THR A 135 -11.00 -2.74 9.94
C THR A 135 -11.74 -1.91 10.98
N PHE A 136 -13.01 -1.63 10.73
CA PHE A 136 -13.89 -0.96 11.69
C PHE A 136 -15.00 -1.89 12.15
N ILE A 137 -15.22 -1.98 13.45
CA ILE A 137 -16.25 -2.83 14.06
C ILE A 137 -17.41 -1.92 14.49
N PRO A 138 -18.47 -1.79 13.68
CA PRO A 138 -19.50 -0.76 13.87
C PRO A 138 -20.21 -0.82 15.21
N ASN A 139 -20.56 -2.01 15.69
CA ASN A 139 -21.28 -2.19 16.96
C ASN A 139 -20.49 -1.73 18.20
N TYR A 140 -19.16 -1.63 18.07
CA TYR A 140 -18.26 -1.17 19.11
C TYR A 140 -17.66 0.20 18.82
N GLN A 141 -17.99 0.77 17.66
CA GLN A 141 -17.40 2.03 17.16
C GLN A 141 -15.88 2.06 17.27
N SER A 142 -15.26 0.92 16.98
CA SER A 142 -13.83 0.69 17.23
C SER A 142 -13.11 0.23 15.97
N PRO A 143 -12.01 0.88 15.59
CA PRO A 143 -11.07 0.31 14.63
C PRO A 143 -10.33 -0.87 15.25
N PHE A 144 -9.79 -1.74 14.41
CA PHE A 144 -8.92 -2.84 14.80
C PHE A 144 -7.81 -3.00 13.78
N ILE A 145 -6.57 -3.14 14.24
CA ILE A 145 -5.39 -3.33 13.39
C ILE A 145 -4.91 -4.77 13.51
N PHE A 146 -4.78 -5.42 12.36
CA PHE A 146 -4.20 -6.74 12.20
C PHE A 146 -2.90 -6.61 11.40
N ALA A 147 -1.80 -7.19 11.89
CA ALA A 147 -0.51 -7.18 11.24
C ALA A 147 0.30 -8.44 11.54
N ASN A 148 1.46 -8.59 10.92
CA ASN A 148 2.38 -9.69 11.12
C ASN A 148 3.82 -9.15 11.22
N PHE A 149 4.21 -8.64 12.37
CA PHE A 149 5.53 -8.09 12.62
C PHE A 149 6.62 -9.15 12.47
N ASN A 150 7.73 -8.77 11.82
CA ASN A 150 8.83 -9.64 11.46
C ASN A 150 10.22 -9.02 11.71
N GLN A 151 10.30 -7.91 12.45
CA GLN A 151 11.53 -7.20 12.82
C GLN A 151 12.23 -6.53 11.61
N THR A 152 11.46 -6.09 10.62
CA THR A 152 11.96 -5.26 9.52
C THR A 152 11.41 -3.82 9.63
N SER A 153 11.90 -2.89 8.78
CA SER A 153 11.33 -1.53 8.69
C SER A 153 9.83 -1.53 8.45
N HIS A 154 9.35 -2.57 7.78
CA HIS A 154 7.93 -2.76 7.47
C HIS A 154 7.03 -2.82 8.71
N ASP A 155 7.54 -3.24 9.87
CA ASP A 155 6.76 -3.23 11.12
C ASP A 155 6.35 -1.79 11.52
N ALA A 156 7.29 -0.84 11.40
CA ALA A 156 7.00 0.56 11.67
C ALA A 156 6.08 1.17 10.58
N GLU A 157 6.33 0.84 9.31
CA GLU A 157 5.52 1.29 8.18
C GLU A 157 4.07 0.80 8.32
N VAL A 158 3.85 -0.49 8.55
CA VAL A 158 2.51 -1.06 8.74
C VAL A 158 1.83 -0.47 9.97
N LEU A 159 2.54 -0.34 11.10
CA LEU A 159 1.95 0.24 12.32
C LEU A 159 1.42 1.63 12.06
N THR A 160 2.18 2.47 11.37
CA THR A 160 1.81 3.88 11.12
C THR A 160 0.80 4.03 9.99
N HIS A 161 0.89 3.20 8.96
CA HIS A 161 -0.07 3.11 7.85
C HIS A 161 -1.45 2.70 8.36
N GLU A 162 -1.54 1.56 9.06
CA GLU A 162 -2.81 1.07 9.58
C GLU A 162 -3.39 1.99 10.66
N ALA A 163 -2.53 2.66 11.45
CA ALA A 163 -2.98 3.70 12.37
C ALA A 163 -3.56 4.93 11.64
N GLY A 164 -3.08 5.24 10.43
CA GLY A 164 -3.68 6.28 9.58
C GLY A 164 -5.12 5.93 9.18
N HIS A 165 -5.36 4.70 8.73
CA HIS A 165 -6.72 4.19 8.49
C HIS A 165 -7.57 4.19 9.75
N ALA A 166 -7.02 3.67 10.85
CA ALA A 166 -7.72 3.57 12.12
C ALA A 166 -8.11 4.95 12.67
N PHE A 167 -7.23 5.94 12.55
CA PHE A 167 -7.52 7.32 12.95
C PHE A 167 -8.63 7.95 12.10
N GLN A 168 -8.62 7.67 10.79
CA GLN A 168 -9.67 8.15 9.90
C GLN A 168 -11.03 7.59 10.31
N VAL A 169 -11.18 6.27 10.46
CA VAL A 169 -12.48 5.67 10.82
C VAL A 169 -12.89 5.98 12.25
N TYR A 170 -11.94 6.14 13.19
CA TYR A 170 -12.21 6.61 14.54
C TYR A 170 -12.78 8.03 14.54
N SER A 171 -12.22 8.91 13.71
CA SER A 171 -12.69 10.29 13.56
C SER A 171 -14.04 10.39 12.86
N SER A 172 -14.40 9.40 12.04
CA SER A 172 -15.63 9.35 11.26
C SER A 172 -16.73 8.47 11.89
N LYS A 173 -16.49 7.84 13.03
CA LYS A 173 -17.34 6.79 13.63
C LYS A 173 -18.79 7.19 13.88
N ASP A 174 -19.06 8.48 13.99
CA ASP A 174 -20.39 9.03 14.25
C ASP A 174 -21.13 9.46 12.96
N ILE A 175 -20.53 9.24 11.78
CA ILE A 175 -21.15 9.58 10.50
C ILE A 175 -22.26 8.57 10.19
N PHE A 176 -23.42 9.10 9.78
CA PHE A 176 -24.55 8.31 9.31
C PHE A 176 -24.84 8.62 7.82
N PRO A 177 -25.13 7.63 6.97
CA PRO A 177 -25.16 6.19 7.26
C PRO A 177 -23.76 5.60 7.45
N ILE A 178 -23.72 4.40 8.04
CA ILE A 178 -22.48 3.67 8.37
C ILE A 178 -21.57 3.44 7.14
N ASP A 179 -22.16 3.34 5.96
CA ASP A 179 -21.45 3.18 4.69
C ASP A 179 -20.56 4.39 4.35
N CYS A 180 -20.77 5.53 5.01
CA CYS A 180 -19.98 6.75 4.83
C CYS A 180 -18.85 6.91 5.87
N VAL A 181 -18.66 5.98 6.79
CA VAL A 181 -17.55 6.00 7.75
C VAL A 181 -16.21 5.80 7.05
N TRP A 182 -16.16 4.90 6.07
CA TRP A 182 -15.01 4.71 5.20
C TRP A 182 -15.07 5.65 3.99
N PRO A 183 -13.95 6.21 3.55
CA PRO A 183 -13.87 6.92 2.28
C PRO A 183 -13.96 5.96 1.09
N THR A 184 -13.97 6.50 -0.14
CA THR A 184 -13.82 5.66 -1.35
C THR A 184 -12.46 4.99 -1.41
N TYR A 185 -12.33 3.91 -2.18
CA TYR A 185 -11.06 3.19 -2.32
C TYR A 185 -9.89 4.09 -2.75
N GLU A 186 -10.16 5.08 -3.62
CA GLU A 186 -9.13 6.01 -4.10
C GLU A 186 -8.65 6.99 -3.01
N SER A 187 -9.47 7.24 -2.01
CA SER A 187 -9.19 8.23 -0.96
C SER A 187 -8.66 7.58 0.33
N CYS A 188 -8.82 6.26 0.51
CA CYS A 188 -8.46 5.63 1.77
C CYS A 188 -6.95 5.70 2.06
N GLU A 189 -6.11 5.62 1.03
CA GLU A 189 -4.65 5.68 1.19
C GLU A 189 -4.11 7.10 1.40
N ILE A 190 -4.92 8.14 1.20
CA ILE A 190 -4.52 9.52 1.55
C ILE A 190 -4.22 9.61 3.04
N HIS A 191 -5.06 9.01 3.87
CA HIS A 191 -4.91 9.08 5.34
C HIS A 191 -3.75 8.22 5.84
N SER A 192 -3.65 6.99 5.35
CA SER A 192 -2.62 6.03 5.75
C SER A 192 -1.23 6.48 5.31
N MET A 193 -1.04 6.78 4.03
CA MET A 193 0.25 7.21 3.50
C MET A 193 0.68 8.58 4.03
N SER A 194 -0.27 9.53 4.22
CA SER A 194 0.06 10.82 4.84
C SER A 194 0.55 10.65 6.28
N MET A 195 -0.05 9.73 7.04
CA MET A 195 0.38 9.44 8.41
C MET A 195 1.83 8.96 8.46
N GLU A 196 2.25 8.10 7.53
CA GLU A 196 3.63 7.63 7.41
C GLU A 196 4.63 8.78 7.24
N PHE A 197 4.25 9.87 6.56
CA PHE A 197 5.11 11.04 6.36
C PHE A 197 5.03 12.04 7.53
N PHE A 198 3.86 12.25 8.12
CA PHE A 198 3.72 13.17 9.26
C PHE A 198 4.57 12.76 10.46
N ILE A 199 4.82 11.48 10.64
CA ILE A 199 5.58 10.95 11.77
C ILE A 199 7.10 10.91 11.57
N TYR A 200 7.61 11.38 10.42
CA TYR A 200 9.06 11.41 10.15
C TYR A 200 9.90 12.03 11.27
N PRO A 201 9.50 13.14 11.92
CA PRO A 201 10.28 13.72 13.01
C PRO A 201 10.59 12.76 14.17
N TRP A 202 9.77 11.72 14.36
CA TRP A 202 9.93 10.73 15.45
C TRP A 202 10.63 9.44 15.03
N MET A 203 10.88 9.22 13.74
CA MET A 203 11.45 7.96 13.23
C MET A 203 12.86 7.67 13.77
N LYS A 204 13.59 8.71 14.20
CA LYS A 204 14.85 8.50 14.92
C LYS A 204 14.67 7.68 16.20
N SER A 205 13.52 7.76 16.85
CA SER A 205 13.22 6.96 18.04
C SER A 205 12.98 5.47 17.75
N PHE A 206 12.72 5.10 16.49
CA PHE A 206 12.51 3.71 16.05
C PHE A 206 13.78 3.10 15.45
N PHE A 207 14.54 3.88 14.67
CA PHE A 207 15.64 3.40 13.84
C PHE A 207 17.03 3.90 14.28
N GLU A 208 17.11 4.81 15.27
CA GLU A 208 18.35 5.36 15.82
C GLU A 208 19.31 5.87 14.72
N GLU A 209 20.51 5.30 14.62
CA GLU A 209 21.51 5.65 13.62
C GLU A 209 21.12 5.29 12.18
N ASP A 210 20.20 4.35 11.98
CA ASP A 210 19.72 3.91 10.66
C ASP A 210 18.56 4.78 10.13
N VAL A 211 18.15 5.83 10.83
CA VAL A 211 16.99 6.66 10.45
C VAL A 211 17.10 7.26 9.05
N ASN A 212 18.29 7.65 8.60
CA ASN A 212 18.49 8.17 7.24
C ASN A 212 18.33 7.09 6.17
N LYS A 213 18.70 5.84 6.47
CA LYS A 213 18.42 4.70 5.59
C LYS A 213 16.90 4.45 5.50
N TYR A 214 16.20 4.58 6.62
CA TYR A 214 14.74 4.44 6.66
C TYR A 214 14.07 5.51 5.77
N TYR A 215 14.42 6.79 5.93
CA TYR A 215 13.86 7.86 5.10
C TYR A 215 14.09 7.63 3.61
N PHE A 216 15.30 7.20 3.26
CA PHE A 216 15.62 6.89 1.87
C PHE A 216 14.78 5.71 1.35
N ASN A 217 14.70 4.60 2.09
CA ASN A 217 13.93 3.42 1.69
C ASN A 217 12.45 3.73 1.56
N HIS A 218 11.88 4.40 2.54
CA HIS A 218 10.45 4.72 2.57
C HIS A 218 10.07 5.63 1.38
N LEU A 219 10.79 6.73 1.18
CA LEU A 219 10.51 7.65 0.08
C LEU A 219 10.78 7.01 -1.29
N SER A 220 11.90 6.31 -1.45
CA SER A 220 12.19 5.61 -2.72
C SER A 220 11.19 4.48 -2.98
N GLY A 221 10.75 3.78 -1.94
CA GLY A 221 9.70 2.77 -2.02
C GLY A 221 8.37 3.31 -2.56
N ALA A 222 7.96 4.50 -2.10
CA ALA A 222 6.77 5.18 -2.60
C ALA A 222 6.89 5.51 -4.10
N VAL A 223 8.06 5.96 -4.56
CA VAL A 223 8.31 6.22 -5.99
C VAL A 223 8.30 4.92 -6.79
N LYS A 224 9.03 3.89 -6.34
CA LYS A 224 9.14 2.57 -6.99
C LYS A 224 7.79 1.84 -7.10
N PHE A 225 6.85 2.13 -6.21
CA PHE A 225 5.52 1.53 -6.26
C PHE A 225 4.67 1.99 -7.45
N LEU A 226 4.81 3.25 -7.89
CA LEU A 226 3.95 3.84 -8.93
C LEU A 226 4.02 3.10 -10.27
N PRO A 227 5.20 2.76 -10.85
CA PRO A 227 5.27 1.98 -12.07
C PRO A 227 4.62 0.61 -11.96
N TYR A 228 4.83 -0.09 -10.85
CA TYR A 228 4.19 -1.37 -10.59
C TYR A 228 2.66 -1.26 -10.46
N GLY A 229 2.17 -0.27 -9.73
CA GLY A 229 0.74 -0.02 -9.54
C GLY A 229 0.02 0.21 -10.88
N VAL A 230 0.57 1.06 -11.75
CA VAL A 230 -0.04 1.33 -13.06
C VAL A 230 0.14 0.18 -14.05
N LEU A 231 1.20 -0.63 -13.93
CA LEU A 231 1.34 -1.87 -14.69
C LEU A 231 0.20 -2.84 -14.40
N VAL A 232 -0.12 -3.05 -13.13
CA VAL A 232 -1.23 -3.92 -12.71
C VAL A 232 -2.57 -3.40 -13.24
N ASP A 233 -2.80 -2.09 -13.14
CA ASP A 233 -4.01 -1.46 -13.67
C ASP A 233 -4.12 -1.63 -15.19
N HIS A 234 -3.06 -1.34 -15.94
CA HIS A 234 -3.02 -1.50 -17.40
C HIS A 234 -3.28 -2.95 -17.82
N PHE A 235 -2.65 -3.89 -17.14
CA PHE A 235 -2.85 -5.32 -17.40
C PHE A 235 -4.32 -5.73 -17.19
N GLN A 236 -4.99 -5.22 -16.16
CA GLN A 236 -6.39 -5.50 -15.95
C GLN A 236 -7.28 -4.93 -17.07
N HIS A 237 -6.99 -3.73 -17.58
CA HIS A 237 -7.70 -3.17 -18.73
C HIS A 237 -7.55 -4.07 -19.97
N GLU A 238 -6.33 -4.48 -20.33
CA GLU A 238 -6.08 -5.39 -21.45
C GLU A 238 -6.84 -6.71 -21.33
N VAL A 239 -6.84 -7.30 -20.14
CA VAL A 239 -7.52 -8.59 -19.89
C VAL A 239 -9.04 -8.47 -19.92
N TYR A 240 -9.62 -7.36 -19.44
CA TYR A 240 -11.08 -7.19 -19.49
C TYR A 240 -11.58 -6.67 -20.84
N GLU A 241 -10.72 -6.03 -21.64
CA GLU A 241 -11.03 -5.72 -23.04
C GLU A 241 -11.03 -6.99 -23.92
N LYS A 242 -10.14 -7.95 -23.61
CA LYS A 242 -9.98 -9.21 -24.33
C LYS A 242 -10.12 -10.42 -23.39
N PRO A 243 -11.31 -10.65 -22.83
CA PRO A 243 -11.50 -11.66 -21.78
C PRO A 243 -11.22 -13.11 -22.24
N GLU A 244 -11.20 -13.35 -23.55
CA GLU A 244 -10.94 -14.67 -24.13
C GLU A 244 -9.44 -15.00 -24.31
N MET A 245 -8.54 -14.10 -23.90
CA MET A 245 -7.09 -14.38 -23.92
C MET A 245 -6.78 -15.72 -23.24
N SER A 246 -5.96 -16.53 -23.87
CA SER A 246 -5.36 -17.72 -23.25
C SER A 246 -4.42 -17.37 -22.10
N CYS A 247 -3.99 -18.36 -21.35
CA CYS A 247 -2.99 -18.13 -20.28
C CYS A 247 -1.67 -17.62 -20.86
N GLU A 248 -1.26 -18.13 -22.01
CA GLU A 248 -0.04 -17.74 -22.71
C GLU A 248 -0.12 -16.29 -23.20
N GLU A 249 -1.26 -15.90 -23.80
CA GLU A 249 -1.49 -14.52 -24.26
C GLU A 249 -1.50 -13.53 -23.09
N ARG A 250 -2.09 -13.87 -21.95
CA ARG A 250 -2.04 -13.05 -20.74
C ARG A 250 -0.62 -12.89 -20.21
N LEU A 251 0.13 -13.99 -20.17
CA LEU A 251 1.52 -13.94 -19.75
C LEU A 251 2.36 -13.08 -20.69
N ALA A 252 2.17 -13.21 -22.00
CA ALA A 252 2.85 -12.38 -23.00
C ALA A 252 2.48 -10.89 -22.84
N THR A 253 1.20 -10.59 -22.58
CA THR A 253 0.73 -9.23 -22.32
C THR A 253 1.38 -8.66 -21.06
N TRP A 254 1.41 -9.44 -19.96
CA TRP A 254 2.09 -9.03 -18.73
C TRP A 254 3.58 -8.72 -18.99
N ARG A 255 4.30 -9.64 -19.65
CA ARG A 255 5.71 -9.45 -19.95
C ARG A 255 5.99 -8.25 -20.86
N LYS A 256 5.08 -7.94 -21.78
CA LYS A 256 5.16 -6.72 -22.60
C LYS A 256 5.04 -5.45 -21.74
N LEU A 257 4.06 -5.41 -20.86
CA LEU A 257 3.82 -4.27 -19.97
C LEU A 257 4.94 -4.15 -18.91
N GLU A 258 5.40 -5.26 -18.36
CA GLU A 258 6.52 -5.29 -17.41
C GLU A 258 7.78 -4.65 -18.00
N LYS A 259 8.15 -5.00 -19.23
CA LYS A 259 9.26 -4.35 -19.92
C LYS A 259 9.07 -2.86 -20.20
N GLN A 260 7.84 -2.40 -20.21
CA GLN A 260 7.50 -1.00 -20.43
C GLN A 260 7.60 -0.18 -19.15
N TYR A 261 7.05 -0.71 -18.04
CA TYR A 261 6.94 0.01 -16.76
C TYR A 261 8.09 -0.31 -15.79
N LEU A 262 8.68 -1.49 -15.88
CA LEU A 262 9.78 -1.99 -15.03
C LEU A 262 10.94 -2.49 -15.91
N PRO A 263 11.61 -1.60 -16.68
CA PRO A 263 12.63 -2.00 -17.66
C PRO A 263 14.02 -2.30 -17.06
N HIS A 264 14.21 -2.14 -15.74
CA HIS A 264 15.45 -2.45 -14.99
C HIS A 264 15.75 -3.92 -14.84
#